data_61d9181e8fa6b1f7c4cdfa7757ea81d9
#
_entry.id   61d9181e8fa6b1f7c4cdfa7757ea81d9
#
_cell.length_a   1.000
_cell.length_b   1.000
_cell.length_c   1.000
_cell.angle_alpha   90.00
_cell.angle_beta   90.00
_cell.angle_gamma   90.00
#
_symmetry.space_group_name_H-M   'P 1'
#
loop_
_entity.id
_entity.type
_entity.pdbx_description
1 polymer ?
#
loop_
_entity_poly.entity_id
_entity_poly.type
_entity_poly.pdbx_seq_one_letter_code
_entity_poly.pdbx_strand_id
1 'polypeptide(L)'
;MANELGLQLASSYADAVAPVALVVDTHEVWLQALEKPRPGRVTIDFSSPDMLYRRKSGHNEPLGRAVGVKKDLKPRVFDATAGLGRDAFVLADLGCNVELSEASPVLFFLLTHAKQTALLSAQTKVVDAAQRMTISRGDSAQRPSQGSM
;
A
#
# COMPACT_ATOMS: atom_id res chain seq x y z
N MET A 1 -14.27 2.93 13.56
CA MET A 1 -13.09 3.23 12.72
C MET A 1 -12.09 4.15 13.41
N ALA A 2 -12.40 5.41 13.74
CA ALA A 2 -11.42 6.30 14.40
C ALA A 2 -10.85 5.70 15.71
N ASN A 3 -11.69 5.14 16.55
CA ASN A 3 -11.26 4.47 17.79
C ASN A 3 -10.36 3.26 17.54
N GLU A 4 -10.63 2.47 16.51
CA GLU A 4 -9.81 1.29 16.14
C GLU A 4 -8.43 1.70 15.65
N LEU A 5 -8.31 2.89 15.06
CA LEU A 5 -7.05 3.46 14.60
C LEU A 5 -6.34 4.27 15.69
N GLY A 6 -6.95 4.46 16.87
CA GLY A 6 -6.43 5.30 17.93
C GLY A 6 -6.44 6.80 17.57
N LEU A 7 -7.36 7.23 16.71
CA LEU A 7 -7.44 8.60 16.22
C LEU A 7 -8.58 9.38 16.89
N GLN A 8 -8.36 10.66 17.10
CA GLN A 8 -9.39 11.59 17.50
C GLN A 8 -10.21 12.02 16.28
N LEU A 9 -11.54 11.95 16.40
CA LEU A 9 -12.43 12.42 15.37
C LEU A 9 -12.52 13.94 15.39
N ALA A 10 -12.39 14.59 14.23
CA ALA A 10 -12.60 16.01 14.03
C ALA A 10 -13.60 16.23 12.90
N SER A 11 -14.47 17.22 13.06
CA SER A 11 -15.51 17.55 12.07
C SER A 11 -14.97 18.44 10.94
N SER A 12 -13.86 19.13 11.17
CA SER A 12 -13.19 19.99 10.20
C SER A 12 -11.69 20.06 10.46
N TYR A 13 -10.94 20.59 9.50
CA TYR A 13 -9.51 20.84 9.69
C TYR A 13 -9.21 21.84 10.82
N ALA A 14 -10.13 22.77 11.07
CA ALA A 14 -9.97 23.75 12.14
C ALA A 14 -10.07 23.12 13.54
N ASP A 15 -10.80 22.01 13.67
CA ASP A 15 -10.97 21.28 14.93
C ASP A 15 -9.88 20.24 15.17
N ALA A 16 -9.05 19.98 14.16
CA ALA A 16 -7.98 19.01 14.26
C ALA A 16 -6.78 19.57 15.05
N VAL A 17 -6.35 18.84 16.06
CA VAL A 17 -5.24 19.25 16.96
C VAL A 17 -3.88 18.65 16.50
N ALA A 18 -3.89 17.68 15.62
CA ALA A 18 -2.70 16.99 15.13
C ALA A 18 -2.08 17.68 13.89
N PRO A 19 -0.78 17.51 13.63
CA PRO A 19 -0.13 18.07 12.43
C PRO A 19 -0.56 17.41 11.13
N VAL A 20 -1.12 16.20 11.18
CA VAL A 20 -1.58 15.42 10.03
C VAL A 20 -2.96 14.86 10.31
N ALA A 21 -3.84 14.92 9.32
CA ALA A 21 -5.17 14.33 9.36
C ALA A 21 -5.28 13.15 8.39
N LEU A 22 -5.93 12.08 8.84
CA LEU A 22 -6.50 11.07 7.95
C LEU A 22 -7.89 11.55 7.53
N VAL A 23 -8.05 11.83 6.26
CA VAL A 23 -9.33 12.30 5.71
C VAL A 23 -10.04 11.14 5.03
N VAL A 24 -11.29 10.95 5.38
CA VAL A 24 -12.16 9.92 4.80
C VAL A 24 -13.35 10.61 4.18
N ASP A 25 -13.48 10.51 2.88
CA ASP A 25 -14.59 10.97 2.08
C ASP A 25 -15.41 9.77 1.58
N THR A 26 -16.50 10.00 0.91
CA THR A 26 -17.37 8.97 0.31
C THR A 26 -16.63 8.06 -0.69
N HIS A 27 -15.62 8.58 -1.37
CA HIS A 27 -14.93 7.89 -2.46
C HIS A 27 -13.42 7.75 -2.26
N GLU A 28 -12.83 8.57 -1.41
CA GLU A 28 -11.38 8.67 -1.27
C GLU A 28 -10.94 8.69 0.20
N VAL A 29 -9.72 8.22 0.42
CA VAL A 29 -9.03 8.31 1.71
C VAL A 29 -7.62 8.84 1.46
N TRP A 30 -7.19 9.85 2.24
CA TRP A 30 -5.86 10.41 2.10
C TRP A 30 -5.31 10.96 3.41
N LEU A 31 -4.00 11.17 3.45
CA LEU A 31 -3.34 11.92 4.50
C LEU A 31 -3.14 13.36 4.06
N GLN A 32 -3.45 14.29 4.94
CA GLN A 32 -3.29 15.73 4.73
C GLN A 32 -2.48 16.35 5.87
N ALA A 33 -1.37 17.01 5.54
CA ALA A 33 -0.67 17.86 6.50
C ALA A 33 -1.52 19.11 6.79
N LEU A 34 -1.61 19.48 8.06
CA LEU A 34 -2.42 20.63 8.52
C LEU A 34 -1.57 21.87 8.78
N GLU A 35 -0.27 21.72 8.97
CA GLU A 35 0.69 22.82 9.14
C GLU A 35 1.03 23.48 7.81
N LYS A 36 1.31 24.78 7.83
CA LYS A 36 1.70 25.53 6.63
C LYS A 36 3.24 25.56 6.48
N PRO A 37 3.77 25.52 5.23
CA PRO A 37 3.04 25.34 3.97
C PRO A 37 2.44 23.94 3.88
N ARG A 38 1.21 23.82 3.40
CA ARG A 38 0.55 22.53 3.25
C ARG A 38 1.08 21.82 2.02
N PRO A 39 1.84 20.72 2.16
CA PRO A 39 2.18 19.87 1.03
C PRO A 39 0.90 19.23 0.46
N GLY A 40 1.02 18.65 -0.74
CA GLY A 40 -0.07 17.89 -1.34
C GLY A 40 -0.52 16.72 -0.47
N ARG A 41 -1.72 16.25 -0.70
CA ARG A 41 -2.25 15.05 -0.05
C ARG A 41 -1.48 13.80 -0.44
N VAL A 42 -1.36 12.85 0.47
CA VAL A 42 -0.78 11.53 0.21
C VAL A 42 -1.91 10.51 0.07
N THR A 43 -2.03 9.94 -1.12
CA THR A 43 -2.98 8.87 -1.45
C THR A 43 -2.25 7.61 -1.85
N ILE A 44 -2.90 6.46 -1.69
CA ILE A 44 -2.47 5.20 -2.31
C ILE A 44 -3.53 4.82 -3.35
N ASP A 45 -3.14 4.87 -4.62
CA ASP A 45 -3.97 4.46 -5.75
C ASP A 45 -3.15 3.59 -6.70
N PHE A 46 -3.40 2.29 -6.67
CA PHE A 46 -2.71 1.32 -7.52
C PHE A 46 -3.15 1.37 -8.99
N SER A 47 -4.24 2.08 -9.30
CA SER A 47 -4.72 2.32 -10.66
C SER A 47 -4.22 3.63 -11.26
N SER A 48 -3.45 4.41 -10.53
CA SER A 48 -3.01 5.74 -10.96
C SER A 48 -2.15 5.71 -12.23
N PRO A 49 -2.13 6.80 -13.00
CA PRO A 49 -1.24 6.93 -14.16
C PRO A 49 0.24 6.73 -13.82
N ASP A 50 0.68 7.18 -12.64
CA ASP A 50 2.04 6.98 -12.15
C ASP A 50 2.35 5.49 -11.95
N MET A 51 1.45 4.74 -11.35
CA MET A 51 1.61 3.29 -11.20
C MET A 51 1.56 2.57 -12.55
N LEU A 52 0.72 3.01 -13.47
CA LEU A 52 0.66 2.46 -14.82
C LEU A 52 1.98 2.70 -15.57
N TYR A 53 2.56 3.88 -15.43
CA TYR A 53 3.87 4.21 -16.01
C TYR A 53 4.97 3.31 -15.43
N ARG A 54 5.03 3.17 -14.11
CA ARG A 54 6.00 2.27 -13.44
C ARG A 54 5.91 0.83 -13.95
N ARG A 55 4.71 0.35 -14.23
CA ARG A 55 4.47 -1.01 -14.74
C ARG A 55 4.88 -1.20 -16.19
N LYS A 56 4.74 -0.18 -17.04
CA LYS A 56 4.96 -0.26 -18.49
C LYS A 56 6.38 0.07 -18.92
N SER A 57 7.08 0.91 -18.19
CA SER A 57 8.33 1.51 -18.66
C SER A 57 9.60 0.69 -18.38
N GLY A 58 9.47 -0.58 -18.01
CA GLY A 58 10.62 -1.46 -17.74
C GLY A 58 11.35 -1.15 -16.43
N HIS A 59 10.89 -0.18 -15.66
CA HIS A 59 11.45 0.15 -14.35
C HIS A 59 11.30 -0.99 -13.32
N ASN A 60 10.48 -1.98 -13.64
CA ASN A 60 10.21 -3.13 -12.79
C ASN A 60 11.27 -4.22 -12.89
N GLU A 61 12.00 -4.29 -14.01
CA GLU A 61 12.96 -5.37 -14.23
C GLU A 61 14.06 -5.47 -13.16
N PRO A 62 14.68 -4.36 -12.72
CA PRO A 62 15.67 -4.42 -11.64
C PRO A 62 15.10 -4.96 -10.34
N LEU A 63 13.89 -4.54 -9.96
CA LEU A 63 13.21 -4.99 -8.76
C LEU A 63 12.86 -6.49 -8.85
N GLY A 64 12.28 -6.92 -9.97
CA GLY A 64 11.95 -8.31 -10.22
C GLY A 64 13.19 -9.21 -10.18
N ARG A 65 14.29 -8.79 -10.80
CA ARG A 65 15.56 -9.51 -10.74
C ARG A 65 16.12 -9.62 -9.33
N ALA A 66 16.03 -8.55 -8.54
CA ALA A 66 16.52 -8.53 -7.17
C ALA A 66 15.82 -9.56 -6.28
N VAL A 67 14.52 -9.83 -6.50
CA VAL A 67 13.77 -10.85 -5.76
C VAL A 67 13.75 -12.22 -6.46
N GLY A 68 14.40 -12.36 -7.60
CA GLY A 68 14.54 -13.64 -8.30
C GLY A 68 13.38 -13.98 -9.25
N VAL A 69 12.64 -13.01 -9.76
CA VAL A 69 11.61 -13.24 -10.79
C VAL A 69 12.26 -13.71 -12.08
N LYS A 70 11.75 -14.80 -12.65
CA LYS A 70 12.10 -15.33 -13.96
C LYS A 70 10.85 -15.60 -14.77
N LYS A 71 11.01 -15.94 -16.06
CA LYS A 71 9.87 -16.24 -16.94
C LYS A 71 8.94 -17.28 -16.31
N ASP A 72 9.52 -18.37 -15.80
CA ASP A 72 8.78 -19.52 -15.28
C ASP A 72 8.83 -19.62 -13.74
N LEU A 73 9.36 -18.61 -13.06
CA LEU A 73 9.48 -18.58 -11.60
C LEU A 73 9.01 -17.23 -11.04
N LYS A 74 7.96 -17.30 -10.22
CA LYS A 74 7.39 -16.15 -9.50
C LYS A 74 7.50 -16.43 -8.00
N PRO A 75 8.54 -15.91 -7.33
CA PRO A 75 8.74 -16.17 -5.92
C PRO A 75 7.62 -15.55 -5.06
N ARG A 76 7.43 -16.10 -3.87
CA ARG A 76 6.71 -15.41 -2.80
C ARG A 76 7.61 -14.34 -2.21
N VAL A 77 7.10 -13.14 -2.04
CA VAL A 77 7.85 -12.01 -1.51
C VAL A 77 7.22 -11.55 -0.21
N PHE A 78 8.06 -11.31 0.78
CA PHE A 78 7.65 -10.65 2.02
C PHE A 78 8.24 -9.24 2.04
N ASP A 79 7.37 -8.23 2.01
CA ASP A 79 7.75 -6.83 2.16
C ASP A 79 7.56 -6.41 3.62
N ALA A 80 8.68 -6.31 4.32
CA ALA A 80 8.71 -5.98 5.74
C ALA A 80 8.47 -4.49 6.03
N THR A 81 8.55 -3.64 5.01
CA THR A 81 8.46 -2.18 5.11
C THR A 81 7.55 -1.63 4.02
N ALA A 82 6.30 -2.04 4.05
CA ALA A 82 5.35 -1.82 2.96
C ALA A 82 5.24 -0.35 2.51
N GLY A 83 5.37 0.62 3.41
CA GLY A 83 5.23 2.03 3.09
C GLY A 83 3.91 2.30 2.36
N LEU A 84 3.99 2.85 1.15
CA LEU A 84 2.82 3.07 0.29
C LEU A 84 2.48 1.87 -0.62
N GLY A 85 3.17 0.74 -0.49
CA GLY A 85 2.89 -0.50 -1.20
C GLY A 85 3.21 -0.48 -2.71
N ARG A 86 3.91 0.53 -3.21
CA ARG A 86 4.16 0.69 -4.65
C ARG A 86 5.03 -0.41 -5.22
N ASP A 87 6.12 -0.74 -4.55
CA ASP A 87 7.03 -1.80 -4.99
C ASP A 87 6.37 -3.18 -4.87
N ALA A 88 5.62 -3.40 -3.79
CA ALA A 88 4.85 -4.62 -3.61
C ALA A 88 3.81 -4.82 -4.74
N PHE A 89 3.13 -3.75 -5.14
CA PHE A 89 2.17 -3.81 -6.25
C PHE A 89 2.85 -4.14 -7.58
N VAL A 90 4.03 -3.55 -7.85
CA VAL A 90 4.84 -3.85 -9.04
C VAL A 90 5.24 -5.33 -9.06
N LEU A 91 5.69 -5.88 -7.93
CA LEU A 91 6.04 -7.30 -7.83
C LEU A 91 4.81 -8.21 -8.02
N ALA A 92 3.66 -7.80 -7.51
CA ALA A 92 2.41 -8.51 -7.72
C ALA A 92 1.98 -8.48 -9.20
N ASP A 93 2.17 -7.35 -9.88
CA ASP A 93 1.92 -7.24 -11.33
C ASP A 93 2.87 -8.12 -12.16
N LEU A 94 4.10 -8.33 -11.70
CA LEU A 94 5.05 -9.30 -12.29
C LEU A 94 4.67 -10.77 -12.02
N GLY A 95 3.65 -11.02 -11.22
CA GLY A 95 3.10 -12.35 -10.93
C GLY A 95 3.51 -12.94 -9.58
N CYS A 96 4.24 -12.20 -8.73
CA CYS A 96 4.59 -12.65 -7.39
C CYS A 96 3.39 -12.63 -6.45
N ASN A 97 3.32 -13.59 -5.52
CA ASN A 97 2.49 -13.44 -4.34
C ASN A 97 3.27 -12.62 -3.30
N VAL A 98 2.73 -11.48 -2.93
CA VAL A 98 3.40 -10.52 -2.05
C VAL A 98 2.63 -10.37 -0.74
N GLU A 99 3.32 -10.59 0.35
CA GLU A 99 2.82 -10.34 1.69
C GLU A 99 3.48 -9.06 2.23
N LEU A 100 2.65 -8.08 2.59
CA LEU A 100 3.11 -6.81 3.16
C LEU A 100 2.81 -6.82 4.67
N SER A 101 3.77 -6.37 5.45
CA SER A 101 3.57 -6.11 6.89
C SER A 101 3.66 -4.60 7.14
N GLU A 102 2.67 -4.05 7.85
CA GLU A 102 2.61 -2.64 8.20
C GLU A 102 2.26 -2.45 9.67
N ALA A 103 3.13 -1.79 10.40
CA ALA A 103 2.97 -1.54 11.83
C ALA A 103 2.04 -0.35 12.11
N SER A 104 2.06 0.68 11.26
CA SER A 104 1.20 1.85 11.41
C SER A 104 -0.27 1.49 11.13
N PRO A 105 -1.18 1.68 12.09
CA PRO A 105 -2.61 1.44 11.85
C PRO A 105 -3.17 2.28 10.72
N VAL A 106 -2.68 3.51 10.56
CA VAL A 106 -3.13 4.45 9.54
C VAL A 106 -2.68 4.01 8.14
N LEU A 107 -1.41 3.64 7.99
CA LEU A 107 -0.89 3.14 6.71
C LEU A 107 -1.51 1.78 6.37
N PHE A 108 -1.70 0.91 7.34
CA PHE A 108 -2.42 -0.35 7.14
C PHE A 108 -3.85 -0.11 6.61
N PHE A 109 -4.56 0.86 7.17
CA PHE A 109 -5.89 1.24 6.71
C PHE A 109 -5.85 1.75 5.26
N LEU A 110 -4.92 2.66 4.92
CA LEU A 110 -4.75 3.19 3.56
C LEU A 110 -4.42 2.09 2.55
N LEU A 111 -3.50 1.21 2.88
CA LEU A 111 -3.11 0.07 2.02
C LEU A 111 -4.28 -0.88 1.78
N THR A 112 -5.02 -1.20 2.84
CA THR A 112 -6.19 -2.08 2.75
C THR A 112 -7.28 -1.45 1.89
N HIS A 113 -7.56 -0.17 2.07
CA HIS A 113 -8.51 0.58 1.24
C HIS A 113 -8.07 0.61 -0.23
N ALA A 114 -6.80 0.90 -0.49
CA ALA A 114 -6.24 0.93 -1.84
C ALA A 114 -6.34 -0.45 -2.54
N LYS A 115 -6.07 -1.53 -1.80
CA LYS A 115 -6.25 -2.89 -2.33
C LYS A 115 -7.71 -3.17 -2.66
N GLN A 116 -8.64 -2.83 -1.78
CA GLN A 116 -10.07 -3.02 -2.02
C GLN A 116 -10.54 -2.24 -3.25
N THR A 117 -10.10 -0.99 -3.40
CA THR A 117 -10.39 -0.17 -4.57
C THR A 117 -9.81 -0.79 -5.85
N ALA A 118 -8.58 -1.29 -5.80
CA ALA A 118 -7.94 -1.96 -6.93
C ALA A 118 -8.67 -3.23 -7.36
N LEU A 119 -9.23 -4.00 -6.42
CA LEU A 119 -10.05 -5.18 -6.71
C LEU A 119 -11.36 -4.86 -7.46
N LEU A 120 -11.82 -3.62 -7.36
CA LEU A 120 -13.01 -3.12 -8.08
C LEU A 120 -12.67 -2.42 -9.40
N SER A 121 -11.39 -2.38 -9.77
CA SER A 121 -10.94 -1.73 -11.00
C SER A 121 -11.50 -2.40 -12.25
N ALA A 122 -11.81 -1.60 -13.27
CA ALA A 122 -12.13 -2.10 -14.61
C ALA A 122 -10.90 -2.67 -15.34
N GLN A 123 -9.70 -2.43 -14.84
CA GLN A 123 -8.45 -2.95 -15.40
C GLN A 123 -8.12 -4.33 -14.82
N THR A 124 -8.31 -5.38 -15.60
CA THR A 124 -8.07 -6.77 -15.18
C THR A 124 -6.68 -6.99 -14.57
N LYS A 125 -5.64 -6.40 -15.16
CA LYS A 125 -4.27 -6.52 -14.62
C LYS A 125 -4.11 -5.91 -13.22
N VAL A 126 -4.83 -4.83 -12.92
CA VAL A 126 -4.85 -4.22 -11.59
C VAL A 126 -5.53 -5.15 -10.58
N VAL A 127 -6.65 -5.73 -10.98
CA VAL A 127 -7.37 -6.73 -10.16
C VAL A 127 -6.48 -7.94 -9.88
N ASP A 128 -5.87 -8.50 -10.91
CA ASP A 128 -4.98 -9.68 -10.78
C ASP A 128 -3.80 -9.40 -9.84
N ALA A 129 -3.17 -8.23 -9.97
CA ALA A 129 -2.07 -7.83 -9.07
C ALA A 129 -2.58 -7.67 -7.62
N ALA A 130 -3.69 -6.99 -7.42
CA ALA A 130 -4.27 -6.79 -6.09
C ALA A 130 -4.64 -8.12 -5.40
N GLN A 131 -5.11 -9.11 -6.16
CA GLN A 131 -5.40 -10.45 -5.63
C GLN A 131 -4.16 -11.19 -5.10
N ARG A 132 -2.97 -10.89 -5.65
CA ARG A 132 -1.71 -11.49 -5.20
C ARG A 132 -1.10 -10.79 -3.99
N MET A 133 -1.69 -9.71 -3.52
CA MET A 133 -1.22 -8.98 -2.35
C MET A 133 -1.97 -9.43 -1.11
N THR A 134 -1.25 -9.68 -0.03
CA THR A 134 -1.80 -9.90 1.31
C THR A 134 -1.22 -8.84 2.24
N ILE A 135 -2.08 -8.11 2.92
CA ILE A 135 -1.68 -7.04 3.84
C ILE A 135 -1.97 -7.48 5.26
N SER A 136 -0.95 -7.52 6.10
CA SER A 136 -1.05 -7.86 7.51
C SER A 136 -0.64 -6.69 8.39
N ARG A 137 -1.32 -6.53 9.52
CA ARG A 137 -0.94 -5.57 10.55
C ARG A 137 0.08 -6.22 11.48
N GLY A 138 1.20 -5.55 11.71
CA GLY A 138 2.21 -6.02 12.64
C GLY A 138 3.57 -5.39 12.39
N ASP A 139 4.45 -5.61 13.35
CA ASP A 139 5.86 -5.27 13.23
C ASP A 139 6.59 -6.48 12.64
N SER A 140 7.27 -6.27 11.51
CA SER A 140 8.08 -7.30 10.85
C SER A 140 9.19 -7.85 11.75
N ALA A 141 9.66 -7.05 12.69
CA ALA A 141 10.69 -7.47 13.66
C ALA A 141 10.19 -8.53 14.66
N GLN A 142 8.87 -8.67 14.81
CA GLN A 142 8.26 -9.64 15.73
C GLN A 142 7.87 -10.97 15.06
N ARG A 143 8.08 -11.08 13.74
CA ARG A 143 7.78 -12.34 13.05
C ARG A 143 8.83 -13.38 13.40
N PRO A 144 8.46 -14.52 14.01
CA PRO A 144 9.41 -15.60 14.23
C PRO A 144 9.96 -16.05 12.87
N SER A 145 11.28 -16.13 12.76
CA SER A 145 11.91 -16.75 11.61
C SER A 145 11.29 -18.13 11.41
N GLN A 146 10.50 -18.32 10.37
CA GLN A 146 10.10 -19.65 9.97
C GLN A 146 11.39 -20.36 9.55
N GLY A 147 11.84 -21.23 10.45
CA GLY A 147 12.99 -22.05 10.19
C GLY A 147 12.82 -22.74 8.85
N SER A 148 13.82 -22.57 8.00
CA SER A 148 14.00 -23.40 6.81
C SER A 148 14.06 -24.86 7.26
N MET A 149 12.98 -25.57 7.00
CA MET A 149 13.06 -27.03 6.88
C MET A 149 13.44 -27.39 5.47
#